data_1c5b46935e4d1c996f6b454933c6eaeb
#
_entry.id   1c5b46935e4d1c996f6b454933c6eaeb
#
_cell.length_a   1.000
_cell.length_b   1.000
_cell.length_c   1.000
_cell.angle_alpha   90.00
_cell.angle_beta   90.00
_cell.angle_gamma   90.00
#
_symmetry.space_group_name_H-M   'P 1'
#
loop_
_entity.id
_entity.type
_entity.pdbx_description
1 polymer ?
#
loop_
_entity_poly.entity_id
_entity_poly.type
_entity_poly.pdbx_seq_one_letter_code
_entity_poly.pdbx_strand_id
1 'polypeptide(L)' 'MAAKSKTEIDWKAVGRRIRELRGYDTKQGQFATELGISQGQLSRYEQGLSEVGAEVLLRLSRKSRKTIEWLLTGRD' A
#
# COMPACT_ATOMS: atom_id res chain seq x y z
N MET A 1 1.77 21.56 -22.29
CA MET A 1 1.13 20.65 -21.42
C MET A 1 2.11 20.05 -20.42
N ALA A 2 1.70 20.00 -19.25
CA ALA A 2 2.57 19.41 -18.26
C ALA A 2 2.59 17.92 -18.46
N ALA A 3 3.72 17.43 -18.78
CA ALA A 3 3.88 16.01 -18.83
C ALA A 3 3.69 15.46 -17.42
N LYS A 4 3.14 14.30 -17.32
CA LYS A 4 3.08 13.63 -16.05
C LYS A 4 4.48 13.42 -15.53
N SER A 5 4.65 13.62 -14.25
CA SER A 5 5.92 13.35 -13.62
C SER A 5 6.25 11.88 -13.75
N LYS A 6 7.50 11.58 -14.06
CA LYS A 6 7.95 10.20 -14.09
C LYS A 6 7.95 9.58 -12.70
N THR A 7 7.84 10.40 -11.68
CA THR A 7 7.79 9.93 -10.29
C THR A 7 6.36 9.84 -9.79
N GLU A 8 5.40 10.08 -10.67
CA GLU A 8 4.00 9.97 -10.27
C GLU A 8 3.69 8.53 -9.86
N ILE A 9 3.03 8.39 -8.72
CA ILE A 9 2.74 7.09 -8.15
C ILE A 9 1.43 6.55 -8.72
N ASP A 10 1.46 5.30 -9.12
CA ASP A 10 0.25 4.59 -9.54
C ASP A 10 -0.37 3.94 -8.31
N TRP A 11 -1.33 4.63 -7.70
CA TRP A 11 -1.90 4.19 -6.44
C TRP A 11 -2.71 2.91 -6.57
N LYS A 12 -3.24 2.62 -7.74
CA LYS A 12 -3.91 1.33 -7.96
C LYS A 12 -2.91 0.20 -7.91
N ALA A 13 -1.74 0.39 -8.48
CA ALA A 13 -0.69 -0.61 -8.42
C ALA A 13 -0.18 -0.79 -7.00
N VAL A 14 -0.03 0.31 -6.26
CA VAL A 14 0.34 0.23 -4.85
C VAL A 14 -0.69 -0.58 -4.09
N GLY A 15 -1.97 -0.32 -4.34
CA GLY A 15 -3.04 -1.06 -3.67
C GLY A 15 -2.99 -2.56 -3.96
N ARG A 16 -2.69 -2.92 -5.19
CA ARG A 16 -2.53 -4.34 -5.54
C ARG A 16 -1.37 -4.98 -4.79
N ARG A 17 -0.26 -4.26 -4.64
CA ARG A 17 0.89 -4.77 -3.89
C ARG A 17 0.54 -4.97 -2.43
N ILE A 18 -0.19 -4.03 -1.84
CA ILE A 18 -0.64 -4.16 -0.46
C ILE A 18 -1.51 -5.39 -0.30
N ARG A 19 -2.43 -5.60 -1.25
CA ARG A 19 -3.31 -6.76 -1.20
C ARG A 19 -2.52 -8.05 -1.33
N GLU A 20 -1.49 -8.08 -2.18
CA GLU A 20 -0.60 -9.23 -2.29
C GLU A 20 0.10 -9.53 -0.97
N LEU A 21 0.58 -8.49 -0.30
CA LEU A 21 1.25 -8.65 0.98
C LEU A 21 0.31 -9.18 2.05
N ARG A 22 -0.97 -8.79 1.98
CA ARG A 22 -1.95 -9.31 2.91
C ARG A 22 -2.18 -10.81 2.72
N GLY A 23 -2.21 -11.24 1.48
CA GLY A 23 -2.38 -12.66 1.16
C GLY A 23 -3.81 -13.15 1.34
N TYR A 24 -4.01 -14.43 1.08
CA TYR A 24 -5.33 -15.03 1.12
C TYR A 24 -5.80 -15.36 2.53
N ASP A 25 -4.85 -15.65 3.42
CA ASP A 25 -5.19 -16.19 4.73
C ASP A 25 -5.46 -15.10 5.77
N THR A 26 -5.12 -13.87 5.47
CA THR A 26 -5.29 -12.77 6.41
C THR A 26 -6.48 -11.93 5.99
N LYS A 27 -7.45 -11.83 6.87
CA LYS A 27 -8.62 -11.00 6.60
C LYS A 27 -8.23 -9.53 6.63
N GLN A 28 -8.95 -8.74 5.83
CA GLN A 28 -8.66 -7.32 5.70
C GLN A 28 -8.69 -6.60 7.05
N GLY A 29 -9.68 -6.92 7.89
CA GLY A 29 -9.77 -6.28 9.21
C GLY A 29 -8.60 -6.61 10.10
N GLN A 30 -8.14 -7.85 10.06
CA GLN A 30 -6.98 -8.27 10.85
C GLN A 30 -5.72 -7.52 10.38
N PHE A 31 -5.51 -7.46 9.08
CA PHE A 31 -4.34 -6.78 8.53
C PHE A 31 -4.36 -5.29 8.84
N ALA A 32 -5.56 -4.68 8.77
CA ALA A 32 -5.72 -3.27 9.11
C ALA A 32 -5.34 -3.02 10.57
N THR A 33 -5.78 -3.89 11.47
CA THR A 33 -5.42 -3.78 12.88
C THR A 33 -3.91 -3.84 13.06
N GLU A 34 -3.26 -4.74 12.36
CA GLU A 34 -1.80 -4.87 12.44
C GLU A 34 -1.09 -3.62 11.92
N LEU A 35 -1.71 -2.92 10.99
CA LEU A 35 -1.15 -1.69 10.44
C LEU A 35 -1.58 -0.44 11.22
N GLY A 36 -2.46 -0.62 12.22
CA GLY A 36 -2.93 0.51 13.02
C GLY A 36 -3.91 1.41 12.30
N ILE A 37 -4.66 0.87 11.34
CA ILE A 37 -5.65 1.64 10.60
C ILE A 37 -6.98 0.89 10.61
N SER A 38 -8.04 1.56 10.18
CA SER A 38 -9.34 0.91 10.08
C SER A 38 -9.41 0.03 8.85
N GLN A 39 -10.34 -0.93 8.87
CA GLN A 39 -10.57 -1.78 7.72
C GLN A 39 -11.00 -0.96 6.51
N GLY A 40 -11.84 0.05 6.73
CA GLY A 40 -12.28 0.90 5.64
C GLY A 40 -11.11 1.63 4.99
N GLN A 41 -10.17 2.10 5.80
CA GLN A 41 -8.99 2.77 5.27
C GLN A 41 -8.13 1.80 4.46
N LEU A 42 -7.94 0.59 4.96
CA LEU A 42 -7.18 -0.41 4.22
C LEU A 42 -7.87 -0.75 2.91
N SER A 43 -9.19 -0.89 2.93
CA SER A 43 -9.95 -1.16 1.73
C SER A 43 -9.73 -0.07 0.67
N ARG A 44 -9.73 1.19 1.10
CA ARG A 44 -9.47 2.30 0.16
C ARG A 44 -8.06 2.22 -0.40
N TYR A 45 -7.10 1.89 0.42
CA TYR A 45 -5.72 1.72 -0.04
C TYR A 45 -5.61 0.60 -1.07
N GLU A 46 -6.21 -0.55 -0.79
CA GLU A 46 -6.14 -1.69 -1.69
C GLU A 46 -6.83 -1.43 -3.02
N GLN A 47 -7.81 -0.57 -3.02
CA GLN A 47 -8.51 -0.19 -4.25
C GLN A 47 -7.85 0.97 -5.00
N GLY A 48 -6.84 1.57 -4.41
CA GLY A 48 -6.16 2.71 -5.02
C GLY A 48 -6.96 3.99 -4.97
N LEU A 49 -7.90 4.09 -4.02
CA LEU A 49 -8.78 5.26 -3.90
C LEU A 49 -8.16 6.38 -3.07
N SER A 50 -7.07 6.10 -2.37
CA SER A 50 -6.37 7.12 -1.60
C SER A 50 -4.88 6.85 -1.65
N GLU A 51 -4.12 7.91 -1.47
CA GLU A 51 -2.68 7.79 -1.27
C GLU A 51 -2.43 7.14 0.09
N VAL A 52 -1.41 6.32 0.17
CA VAL A 52 -1.06 5.66 1.42
C VAL A 52 -0.16 6.58 2.22
N GLY A 53 -0.51 6.83 3.48
CA GLY A 53 0.28 7.69 4.32
C GLY A 53 1.65 7.12 4.61
N ALA A 54 2.60 8.01 4.89
CA ALA A 54 4.00 7.63 5.10
C ALA A 54 4.16 6.63 6.25
N GLU A 55 3.43 6.83 7.33
CA GLU A 55 3.52 5.92 8.48
C GLU A 55 3.07 4.52 8.13
N VAL A 56 2.01 4.41 7.34
CA VAL A 56 1.50 3.09 6.93
C VAL A 56 2.48 2.45 5.98
N LEU A 57 3.08 3.21 5.07
CA LEU A 57 4.12 2.68 4.18
C LEU A 57 5.28 2.12 4.98
N LEU A 58 5.69 2.84 6.02
CA LEU A 58 6.80 2.39 6.86
C LEU A 58 6.45 1.09 7.58
N ARG A 59 5.24 1.02 8.13
CA ARG A 59 4.80 -0.20 8.81
C ARG A 59 4.70 -1.38 7.84
N LEU A 60 4.19 -1.13 6.64
CA LEU A 60 4.12 -2.17 5.61
C LEU A 60 5.52 -2.66 5.25
N SER A 61 6.44 -1.72 5.08
CA SER A 61 7.81 -2.06 4.71
C SER A 61 8.45 -2.94 5.78
N ARG A 62 8.30 -2.56 7.04
CA ARG A 62 8.90 -3.31 8.14
C ARG A 62 8.27 -4.68 8.31
N LYS A 63 6.94 -4.73 8.16
CA LYS A 63 6.20 -5.98 8.34
C LYS A 63 6.51 -6.98 7.23
N SER A 64 6.61 -6.49 6.01
CA SER A 64 6.78 -7.35 4.83
C SER A 64 8.22 -7.55 4.41
N ARG A 65 9.12 -6.73 4.94
CA ARG A 65 10.52 -6.69 4.53
C ARG A 65 10.70 -6.25 3.09
N LYS A 66 9.69 -5.59 2.54
CA LYS A 66 9.80 -4.93 1.23
C LYS A 66 10.17 -3.48 1.45
N THR A 67 10.93 -2.92 0.51
CA THR A 67 11.28 -1.51 0.61
C THR A 67 10.08 -0.63 0.33
N ILE A 68 10.12 0.59 0.82
CA ILE A 68 9.09 1.57 0.50
C ILE A 68 9.10 1.84 -1.00
N GLU A 69 10.28 1.86 -1.60
CA GLU A 69 10.36 2.03 -3.05
C GLU A 69 9.62 0.91 -3.79
N TRP A 70 9.79 -0.33 -3.36
CA TRP A 70 9.05 -1.42 -3.98
C TRP A 70 7.54 -1.23 -3.83
N LEU A 71 7.10 -0.81 -2.65
CA LEU A 71 5.68 -0.57 -2.43
C LEU A 71 5.13 0.46 -3.39
N LEU A 72 5.89 1.51 -3.64
CA LEU A 72 5.43 2.63 -4.44
C LEU A 72 5.64 2.43 -5.94
N THR A 73 6.67 1.69 -6.34
CA THR A 73 7.05 1.60 -7.75
C THR A 73 7.09 0.18 -8.31
N GLY A 74 7.12 -0.81 -7.44
CA GLY A 74 7.32 -2.20 -7.86
C GLY A 74 8.76 -2.55 -8.16
N ARG A 75 9.69 -1.66 -7.86
CA ARG A 75 11.12 -1.90 -8.08
C ARG A 75 11.86 -1.93 -6.76
N ASP A 76 12.87 -2.75 -6.71
CA ASP A 76 13.73 -2.82 -5.52
C ASP A 76 14.79 -1.75 -5.53
#